data_5e00707677b6f47056c0de044f1f5a89
#
_entry.id   5e00707677b6f47056c0de044f1f5a89
#
_cell.length_a   1.000
_cell.length_b   1.000
_cell.length_c   1.000
_cell.angle_alpha   90.00
_cell.angle_beta   90.00
_cell.angle_gamma   90.00
#
_symmetry.space_group_name_H-M   'P 1'
#
loop_
_entity.id
_entity.type
_entity.pdbx_description
1 polymer ?
#
loop_
_entity_poly.entity_id
_entity_poly.type
_entity_poly.pdbx_seq_one_letter_code
_entity_poly.pdbx_strand_id
1 'polypeptide(L)'
;SKILANFTAPYTATPVKRMQEAGAIMLGKVNLDEFTYGSSNESSAFQPSPRNPWKTDRVPGGSSGGSTASVAAGEAPLSLGTDTAGSIRQPAAFCGVVGVKPTYGRVSRYGLIAFASSLDCPGPVARSVKDAAAMLQVIAGADAHDATATPLPVPDYLAGIEDGVKGMRIGLSPDYFRITYPDPVTGELLSQVLPAEIELAVRQAAERLASLGAEIIEDVPMVNTRFGIPAYFVISRVEAASNLHRYDGVKYGHRSDLSTNDLKAMYKHTRHEGFGLQPKLRILMGMYVSAAQYSEQYYRRALQVRTLIRRDFEAAFDPRGKYRLDALLTPTTPTTAFEMAAVYGDSVLMQYADQLTVPANHAGVPGLSLPG
;
A
#
# COMPACT_ATOMS: atom_id res chain seq x y z
N SER A 1 -5.29 6.76 15.36
CA SER A 1 -5.50 5.91 16.54
C SER A 1 -5.64 6.72 17.81
N LYS A 2 -6.56 6.33 18.69
CA LYS A 2 -6.70 6.96 20.01
C LYS A 2 -5.46 6.73 20.90
N ILE A 3 -4.71 5.65 20.70
CA ILE A 3 -3.50 5.33 21.46
C ILE A 3 -2.43 6.43 21.37
N LEU A 4 -2.44 7.23 20.30
CA LEU A 4 -1.51 8.33 20.05
C LEU A 4 -2.19 9.71 20.01
N ALA A 5 -3.43 9.84 20.49
CA ALA A 5 -4.20 11.08 20.39
C ALA A 5 -3.51 12.28 21.08
N ASN A 6 -2.78 12.04 22.16
CA ASN A 6 -2.03 13.04 22.93
C ASN A 6 -0.52 13.07 22.61
N PHE A 7 -0.09 12.34 21.57
CA PHE A 7 1.33 12.25 21.21
C PHE A 7 1.73 13.36 20.24
N THR A 8 2.73 14.13 20.61
CA THR A 8 3.42 15.07 19.72
C THR A 8 4.75 14.46 19.28
N ALA A 9 4.95 14.33 17.98
CA ALA A 9 6.16 13.76 17.42
C ALA A 9 7.38 14.65 17.76
N PRO A 10 8.47 14.11 18.35
CA PRO A 10 9.65 14.88 18.74
C PRO A 10 10.59 15.17 17.56
N TYR A 11 10.34 14.60 16.39
CA TYR A 11 11.12 14.79 15.16
C TYR A 11 10.25 14.64 13.92
N THR A 12 10.75 15.15 12.81
CA THR A 12 10.09 15.09 11.50
C THR A 12 10.56 13.86 10.73
N ALA A 13 9.63 13.14 10.08
CA ALA A 13 9.97 12.03 9.21
C ALA A 13 10.86 12.48 8.04
N THR A 14 11.87 11.68 7.68
CA THR A 14 12.85 12.02 6.63
C THR A 14 12.21 12.48 5.32
N PRO A 15 11.20 11.81 4.74
CA PRO A 15 10.62 12.30 3.50
C PRO A 15 9.94 13.67 3.64
N VAL A 16 9.32 13.95 4.79
CA VAL A 16 8.73 15.27 5.07
C VAL A 16 9.81 16.33 5.24
N LYS A 17 10.88 16.02 5.98
CA LYS A 17 12.03 16.91 6.18
C LYS A 17 12.65 17.31 4.84
N ARG A 18 12.89 16.35 3.94
CA ARG A 18 13.44 16.61 2.60
C ARG A 18 12.53 17.50 1.77
N MET A 19 11.22 17.31 1.83
CA MET A 19 10.27 18.20 1.16
C MET A 19 10.35 19.63 1.70
N GLN A 20 10.44 19.81 3.01
CA GLN A 20 10.60 21.14 3.63
C GLN A 20 11.93 21.78 3.23
N GLU A 21 13.02 21.02 3.23
CA GLU A 21 14.35 21.49 2.79
C GLU A 21 14.38 21.90 1.31
N ALA A 22 13.54 21.27 0.49
CA ALA A 22 13.32 21.64 -0.92
C ALA A 22 12.35 22.84 -1.10
N GLY A 23 11.89 23.46 -0.01
CA GLY A 23 11.00 24.64 -0.05
C GLY A 23 9.51 24.33 -0.06
N ALA A 24 9.09 23.08 0.10
CA ALA A 24 7.67 22.75 0.17
C ALA A 24 7.03 23.25 1.48
N ILE A 25 5.82 23.81 1.37
CA ILE A 25 5.02 24.27 2.50
C ILE A 25 4.08 23.15 2.91
N MET A 26 4.16 22.70 4.18
CA MET A 26 3.24 21.72 4.74
C MET A 26 1.92 22.41 5.11
N LEU A 27 0.86 22.10 4.38
CA LEU A 27 -0.48 22.65 4.64
C LEU A 27 -1.16 21.99 5.85
N GLY A 28 -0.89 20.71 6.10
CA GLY A 28 -1.48 19.98 7.21
C GLY A 28 -1.25 18.47 7.13
N LYS A 29 -2.00 17.75 7.97
CA LYS A 29 -2.08 16.28 7.97
C LYS A 29 -3.47 15.87 7.55
N VAL A 30 -3.55 14.79 6.80
CA VAL A 30 -4.81 14.23 6.30
C VAL A 30 -5.19 12.97 7.06
N ASN A 31 -6.46 12.59 7.01
CA ASN A 31 -6.95 11.38 7.65
C ASN A 31 -6.53 10.13 6.87
N LEU A 32 -6.42 9.01 7.57
CA LEU A 32 -6.04 7.71 7.02
C LEU A 32 -6.68 6.59 7.84
N ASP A 33 -6.70 5.37 7.34
CA ASP A 33 -7.04 4.20 8.14
C ASP A 33 -6.13 4.07 9.36
N GLU A 34 -6.66 3.64 10.49
CA GLU A 34 -5.92 3.55 11.75
C GLU A 34 -4.67 2.67 11.58
N PHE A 35 -3.48 3.23 11.79
CA PHE A 35 -2.17 2.59 11.57
C PHE A 35 -2.00 1.99 10.17
N THR A 36 -2.67 2.55 9.18
CA THR A 36 -2.71 2.04 7.80
C THR A 36 -3.42 0.68 7.64
N TYR A 37 -4.32 0.32 8.60
CA TYR A 37 -5.00 -0.97 8.66
C TYR A 37 -6.39 -0.92 8.01
N GLY A 38 -6.42 -0.70 6.71
CA GLY A 38 -7.64 -0.66 5.92
C GLY A 38 -7.35 -0.35 4.46
N SER A 39 -8.40 -0.40 3.65
CA SER A 39 -8.36 -0.09 2.22
C SER A 39 -9.56 0.79 1.81
N SER A 40 -10.23 1.41 2.80
CA SER A 40 -11.41 2.28 2.57
C SER A 40 -11.33 3.64 3.26
N ASN A 41 -10.40 3.82 4.19
CA ASN A 41 -10.25 4.98 5.09
C ASN A 41 -11.37 5.16 6.13
N GLU A 42 -12.16 4.10 6.37
CA GLU A 42 -13.26 4.13 7.32
C GLU A 42 -12.85 3.72 8.74
N SER A 43 -11.68 3.07 8.90
CA SER A 43 -11.19 2.56 10.20
C SER A 43 -10.51 3.62 11.07
N SER A 44 -10.43 4.88 10.65
CA SER A 44 -9.80 5.94 11.41
C SER A 44 -10.48 6.20 12.76
N ALA A 45 -9.65 6.51 13.78
CA ALA A 45 -10.16 7.00 15.07
C ALA A 45 -10.69 8.45 15.00
N PHE A 46 -10.36 9.18 13.95
CA PHE A 46 -10.79 10.56 13.72
C PHE A 46 -11.90 10.59 12.66
N GLN A 47 -13.07 11.03 13.08
CA GLN A 47 -14.26 11.11 12.24
C GLN A 47 -14.61 12.58 11.95
N PRO A 48 -15.28 12.87 10.82
CA PRO A 48 -15.74 11.93 9.81
C PRO A 48 -14.61 11.38 8.93
N SER A 49 -14.83 10.18 8.36
CA SER A 49 -13.93 9.63 7.34
C SER A 49 -13.94 10.51 6.09
N PRO A 50 -12.79 10.65 5.39
CA PRO A 50 -12.75 11.33 4.10
C PRO A 50 -13.62 10.59 3.08
N ARG A 51 -14.13 11.34 2.12
CA ARG A 51 -14.99 10.82 1.06
C ARG A 51 -14.33 10.99 -0.29
N ASN A 52 -14.76 10.20 -1.26
CA ASN A 52 -14.29 10.36 -2.63
C ASN A 52 -14.80 11.71 -3.19
N PRO A 53 -13.92 12.62 -3.66
CA PRO A 53 -14.33 13.93 -4.15
C PRO A 53 -15.24 13.88 -5.38
N TRP A 54 -15.16 12.82 -6.20
CA TRP A 54 -15.99 12.65 -7.39
C TRP A 54 -17.42 12.22 -7.05
N LYS A 55 -17.58 11.42 -5.97
CA LYS A 55 -18.87 10.93 -5.52
C LYS A 55 -18.83 10.68 -4.01
N THR A 56 -19.44 11.57 -3.24
CA THR A 56 -19.29 11.64 -1.78
C THR A 56 -19.98 10.53 -0.98
N ASP A 57 -20.74 9.65 -1.64
CA ASP A 57 -21.26 8.41 -1.06
C ASP A 57 -20.29 7.23 -1.22
N ARG A 58 -19.13 7.45 -1.89
CA ARG A 58 -18.11 6.45 -2.13
C ARG A 58 -16.88 6.68 -1.26
N VAL A 59 -16.15 5.58 -1.01
CA VAL A 59 -14.87 5.64 -0.31
C VAL A 59 -13.78 6.27 -1.19
N PRO A 60 -12.83 7.02 -0.63
CA PRO A 60 -11.65 7.48 -1.36
C PRO A 60 -10.63 6.37 -1.58
N GLY A 61 -10.87 5.17 -1.01
CA GLY A 61 -9.89 4.12 -0.86
C GLY A 61 -9.01 4.33 0.38
N GLY A 62 -8.03 3.45 0.57
CA GLY A 62 -7.14 3.49 1.74
C GLY A 62 -5.91 2.59 1.59
N SER A 63 -5.04 2.74 2.55
CA SER A 63 -5.11 3.55 3.77
C SER A 63 -4.81 5.05 3.57
N SER A 64 -4.19 5.47 2.45
CA SER A 64 -3.86 6.88 2.17
C SER A 64 -5.03 7.63 1.51
N GLY A 65 -6.28 7.36 1.91
CA GLY A 65 -7.47 7.94 1.32
C GLY A 65 -7.55 9.46 1.46
N GLY A 66 -7.15 10.01 2.61
CA GLY A 66 -7.08 11.47 2.77
C GLY A 66 -6.01 12.10 1.88
N SER A 67 -4.85 11.43 1.68
CA SER A 67 -3.80 11.92 0.79
C SER A 67 -4.29 12.02 -0.66
N THR A 68 -5.02 11.03 -1.14
CA THR A 68 -5.54 11.01 -2.52
C THR A 68 -6.73 11.94 -2.69
N ALA A 69 -7.65 11.95 -1.72
CA ALA A 69 -8.81 12.84 -1.74
C ALA A 69 -8.41 14.32 -1.74
N SER A 70 -7.42 14.73 -0.94
CA SER A 70 -6.97 16.12 -0.89
C SER A 70 -6.36 16.59 -2.21
N VAL A 71 -5.60 15.71 -2.91
CA VAL A 71 -5.05 16.02 -4.24
C VAL A 71 -6.14 16.05 -5.30
N ALA A 72 -7.08 15.09 -5.27
CA ALA A 72 -8.20 15.04 -6.21
C ALA A 72 -9.16 16.23 -6.05
N ALA A 73 -9.39 16.68 -4.81
CA ALA A 73 -10.20 17.85 -4.52
C ALA A 73 -9.49 19.18 -4.84
N GLY A 74 -8.20 19.17 -5.17
CA GLY A 74 -7.42 20.37 -5.42
C GLY A 74 -7.01 21.15 -4.16
N GLU A 75 -7.13 20.56 -2.97
CA GLU A 75 -6.72 21.16 -1.70
C GLU A 75 -5.20 21.29 -1.58
N ALA A 76 -4.48 20.36 -2.18
CA ALA A 76 -3.03 20.38 -2.28
C ALA A 76 -2.56 19.86 -3.65
N PRO A 77 -1.45 20.38 -4.22
CA PRO A 77 -0.89 19.87 -5.46
C PRO A 77 -0.23 18.49 -5.29
N LEU A 78 0.31 18.23 -4.10
CA LEU A 78 1.08 17.04 -3.76
C LEU A 78 0.66 16.54 -2.36
N SER A 79 0.73 15.23 -2.17
CA SER A 79 0.58 14.62 -0.85
C SER A 79 1.51 13.42 -0.69
N LEU A 80 1.90 13.12 0.53
CA LEU A 80 2.66 11.93 0.88
C LEU A 80 1.69 10.84 1.35
N GLY A 81 1.83 9.64 0.78
CA GLY A 81 1.13 8.44 1.23
C GLY A 81 2.08 7.35 1.68
N THR A 82 1.53 6.23 2.14
CA THR A 82 2.26 4.99 2.41
C THR A 82 1.55 3.81 1.77
N ASP A 83 2.31 2.85 1.26
CA ASP A 83 1.80 1.70 0.52
C ASP A 83 2.44 0.41 1.07
N THR A 84 1.63 -0.44 1.69
CA THR A 84 2.05 -1.73 2.25
C THR A 84 1.53 -2.90 1.41
N ALA A 85 0.36 -2.73 0.78
CA ALA A 85 -0.28 -3.69 -0.11
C ALA A 85 -0.91 -3.05 -1.36
N GLY A 86 -1.07 -1.73 -1.35
CA GLY A 86 -1.78 -0.96 -2.37
C GLY A 86 -2.18 0.42 -1.89
N SER A 87 -1.85 0.76 -0.65
CA SER A 87 -2.44 1.90 0.07
C SER A 87 -2.08 3.31 -0.44
N ILE A 88 -1.26 3.45 -1.47
CA ILE A 88 -1.15 4.64 -2.33
C ILE A 88 -1.90 4.41 -3.63
N ARG A 89 -1.64 3.28 -4.29
CA ARG A 89 -2.07 3.01 -5.66
C ARG A 89 -3.57 2.78 -5.76
N GLN A 90 -4.14 2.00 -4.84
CA GLN A 90 -5.58 1.73 -4.80
C GLN A 90 -6.41 3.01 -4.57
N PRO A 91 -6.14 3.84 -3.55
CA PRO A 91 -6.87 5.09 -3.39
C PRO A 91 -6.57 6.10 -4.52
N ALA A 92 -5.38 6.07 -5.14
CA ALA A 92 -5.10 6.88 -6.32
C ALA A 92 -6.00 6.49 -7.50
N ALA A 93 -6.21 5.19 -7.75
CA ALA A 93 -7.15 4.71 -8.76
C ALA A 93 -8.60 5.13 -8.44
N PHE A 94 -9.04 5.03 -7.19
CA PHE A 94 -10.39 5.41 -6.78
C PHE A 94 -10.66 6.92 -6.87
N CYS A 95 -9.63 7.74 -6.66
CA CYS A 95 -9.73 9.21 -6.71
C CYS A 95 -9.30 9.82 -8.05
N GLY A 96 -8.85 9.03 -9.04
CA GLY A 96 -8.45 9.52 -10.35
C GLY A 96 -7.21 10.41 -10.29
N VAL A 97 -6.20 10.05 -9.49
CA VAL A 97 -4.92 10.76 -9.35
C VAL A 97 -3.74 9.83 -9.56
N VAL A 98 -2.55 10.38 -9.70
CA VAL A 98 -1.30 9.60 -9.82
C VAL A 98 -0.80 9.21 -8.44
N GLY A 99 -0.55 7.91 -8.24
CA GLY A 99 0.02 7.39 -7.00
C GLY A 99 1.21 6.48 -7.25
N VAL A 100 2.36 6.77 -6.64
CA VAL A 100 3.61 6.03 -6.83
C VAL A 100 4.00 5.30 -5.56
N LYS A 101 4.10 3.98 -5.65
CA LYS A 101 4.84 3.16 -4.71
C LYS A 101 6.26 2.95 -5.26
N PRO A 102 7.30 3.57 -4.70
CA PRO A 102 8.66 3.35 -5.19
C PRO A 102 9.15 1.93 -4.88
N THR A 103 10.30 1.56 -5.41
CA THR A 103 11.04 0.37 -4.98
C THR A 103 11.21 0.40 -3.46
N TYR A 104 11.03 -0.76 -2.80
CA TYR A 104 11.24 -0.87 -1.36
C TYR A 104 12.65 -0.38 -0.98
N GLY A 105 12.71 0.47 0.05
CA GLY A 105 13.96 1.08 0.51
C GLY A 105 14.44 2.28 -0.34
N ARG A 106 13.74 2.69 -1.39
CA ARG A 106 14.11 3.89 -2.17
C ARG A 106 13.85 5.19 -1.41
N VAL A 107 12.82 5.21 -0.56
CA VAL A 107 12.47 6.33 0.33
C VAL A 107 12.58 5.84 1.78
N SER A 108 13.22 6.64 2.63
CA SER A 108 13.38 6.34 4.05
C SER A 108 12.04 6.25 4.78
N ARG A 109 11.93 5.28 5.68
CA ARG A 109 10.79 5.08 6.58
C ARG A 109 11.01 5.70 7.97
N TYR A 110 12.17 6.35 8.20
CA TYR A 110 12.45 6.98 9.49
C TYR A 110 11.42 8.07 9.79
N GLY A 111 10.85 8.00 10.99
CA GLY A 111 9.77 8.89 11.44
C GLY A 111 8.36 8.45 11.04
N LEU A 112 8.21 7.37 10.27
CA LEU A 112 6.93 6.75 9.99
C LEU A 112 6.60 5.68 11.03
N ILE A 113 5.31 5.60 11.41
CA ILE A 113 4.83 4.52 12.28
C ILE A 113 4.75 3.24 11.45
N ALA A 114 5.53 2.24 11.83
CA ALA A 114 5.62 1.01 11.07
C ALA A 114 4.35 0.16 11.20
N PHE A 115 3.81 -0.27 10.06
CA PHE A 115 2.83 -1.34 9.96
C PHE A 115 3.52 -2.68 9.74
N ALA A 116 3.99 -2.93 8.53
CA ALA A 116 4.73 -4.13 8.12
C ALA A 116 6.09 -3.71 7.59
N SER A 117 7.10 -3.80 8.45
CA SER A 117 8.42 -3.22 8.21
C SER A 117 9.10 -3.73 6.94
N SER A 118 8.75 -4.94 6.49
CA SER A 118 9.31 -5.54 5.26
C SER A 118 8.53 -5.18 3.99
N LEU A 119 7.44 -4.40 4.09
CA LEU A 119 6.53 -4.08 2.98
C LEU A 119 6.26 -2.58 2.84
N ASP A 120 6.29 -1.81 3.94
CA ASP A 120 5.94 -0.38 3.96
C ASP A 120 6.81 0.44 3.01
N CYS A 121 6.19 1.21 2.14
CA CYS A 121 6.83 2.14 1.21
C CYS A 121 6.14 3.51 1.27
N PRO A 122 6.81 4.59 1.71
CA PRO A 122 6.29 5.94 1.51
C PRO A 122 6.47 6.37 0.06
N GLY A 123 5.52 7.15 -0.47
CA GLY A 123 5.58 7.60 -1.85
C GLY A 123 4.63 8.76 -2.17
N PRO A 124 4.81 9.40 -3.33
CA PRO A 124 4.05 10.56 -3.75
C PRO A 124 2.65 10.24 -4.26
N VAL A 125 1.76 11.20 -4.02
CA VAL A 125 0.45 11.34 -4.68
C VAL A 125 0.42 12.72 -5.33
N ALA A 126 0.04 12.78 -6.61
CA ALA A 126 0.03 14.00 -7.40
C ALA A 126 -1.07 13.97 -8.48
N ARG A 127 -1.32 15.10 -9.16
CA ARG A 127 -2.23 15.14 -10.31
C ARG A 127 -1.56 14.78 -11.63
N SER A 128 -0.23 14.86 -11.72
CA SER A 128 0.52 14.48 -12.91
C SER A 128 1.69 13.56 -12.58
N VAL A 129 2.12 12.77 -13.58
CA VAL A 129 3.31 11.92 -13.48
C VAL A 129 4.56 12.75 -13.20
N LYS A 130 4.68 13.92 -13.85
CA LYS A 130 5.81 14.83 -13.69
C LYS A 130 5.94 15.37 -12.27
N ASP A 131 4.81 15.76 -11.64
CA ASP A 131 4.79 16.21 -10.26
C ASP A 131 5.14 15.07 -9.29
N ALA A 132 4.62 13.86 -9.54
CA ALA A 132 4.95 12.68 -8.75
C ALA A 132 6.43 12.31 -8.87
N ALA A 133 7.02 12.38 -10.07
CA ALA A 133 8.44 12.17 -10.31
C ALA A 133 9.30 13.23 -9.61
N ALA A 134 8.93 14.51 -9.68
CA ALA A 134 9.62 15.60 -9.00
C ALA A 134 9.60 15.41 -7.47
N MET A 135 8.45 15.04 -6.90
CA MET A 135 8.36 14.73 -5.48
C MET A 135 9.21 13.52 -5.11
N LEU A 136 9.18 12.44 -5.92
CA LEU A 136 10.00 11.25 -5.69
C LEU A 136 11.49 11.59 -5.74
N GLN A 137 11.91 12.46 -6.66
CA GLN A 137 13.30 12.96 -6.76
C GLN A 137 13.79 13.57 -5.44
N VAL A 138 12.93 14.34 -4.78
CA VAL A 138 13.21 15.02 -3.52
C VAL A 138 13.27 14.06 -2.33
N ILE A 139 12.27 13.15 -2.22
CA ILE A 139 12.13 12.30 -1.03
C ILE A 139 13.00 11.05 -1.05
N ALA A 140 13.50 10.61 -2.23
CA ALA A 140 14.31 9.40 -2.39
C ALA A 140 15.75 9.56 -1.83
N GLY A 141 16.39 8.42 -1.59
CA GLY A 141 17.83 8.34 -1.25
C GLY A 141 18.14 7.79 0.12
N ALA A 142 19.43 7.57 0.36
CA ALA A 142 19.97 6.97 1.59
C ALA A 142 19.61 7.77 2.84
N ASP A 143 19.46 7.06 3.96
CA ASP A 143 19.23 7.66 5.28
C ASP A 143 19.94 6.83 6.34
N ALA A 144 20.80 7.46 7.12
CA ALA A 144 21.53 6.79 8.20
C ALA A 144 20.63 6.30 9.35
N HIS A 145 19.40 6.81 9.44
CA HIS A 145 18.42 6.40 10.43
C HIS A 145 17.53 5.23 10.00
N ASP A 146 17.60 4.81 8.73
CA ASP A 146 16.85 3.67 8.20
C ASP A 146 17.78 2.68 7.50
N ALA A 147 18.12 1.61 8.20
CA ALA A 147 19.01 0.56 7.68
C ALA A 147 18.46 -0.15 6.41
N THR A 148 17.19 0.05 6.07
CA THR A 148 16.59 -0.48 4.84
C THR A 148 16.63 0.50 3.67
N ALA A 149 16.99 1.77 3.91
CA ALA A 149 17.14 2.74 2.84
C ALA A 149 18.38 2.39 1.99
N THR A 150 18.16 2.26 0.67
CA THR A 150 19.25 1.88 -0.25
C THR A 150 20.30 3.00 -0.37
N PRO A 151 21.59 2.65 -0.33
CA PRO A 151 22.67 3.63 -0.54
C PRO A 151 22.89 3.98 -2.03
N LEU A 152 22.18 3.30 -2.95
CA LEU A 152 22.32 3.57 -4.38
C LEU A 152 21.94 5.02 -4.72
N PRO A 153 22.66 5.67 -5.62
CA PRO A 153 22.34 7.01 -6.09
C PRO A 153 20.88 7.14 -6.54
N VAL A 154 20.31 8.30 -6.31
CA VAL A 154 18.97 8.63 -6.83
C VAL A 154 19.15 9.00 -8.31
N PRO A 155 18.51 8.26 -9.24
CA PRO A 155 18.53 8.64 -10.64
C PRO A 155 17.72 9.92 -10.83
N ASP A 156 17.94 10.61 -11.93
CA ASP A 156 17.06 11.71 -12.34
C ASP A 156 15.75 11.14 -12.87
N TYR A 157 14.69 11.18 -12.05
CA TYR A 157 13.36 10.69 -12.43
C TYR A 157 12.64 11.60 -13.42
N LEU A 158 13.16 12.80 -13.69
CA LEU A 158 12.61 13.71 -14.69
C LEU A 158 13.28 13.55 -16.06
N ALA A 159 14.47 12.95 -16.10
CA ALA A 159 15.16 12.67 -17.34
C ALA A 159 14.34 11.65 -18.16
N GLY A 160 14.11 11.96 -19.42
CA GLY A 160 13.41 11.09 -20.36
C GLY A 160 11.88 11.00 -20.17
N ILE A 161 11.29 11.78 -19.25
CA ILE A 161 9.85 11.71 -18.95
C ILE A 161 8.97 12.09 -20.17
N GLU A 162 9.52 12.82 -21.13
CA GLU A 162 8.86 13.24 -22.36
C GLU A 162 9.30 12.41 -23.60
N ASP A 163 10.18 11.40 -23.43
CA ASP A 163 10.76 10.65 -24.57
C ASP A 163 9.76 9.68 -25.22
N GLY A 164 8.61 9.47 -24.58
CA GLY A 164 7.58 8.55 -25.04
C GLY A 164 7.92 7.08 -24.75
N VAL A 165 7.25 6.16 -25.49
CA VAL A 165 7.30 4.71 -25.20
C VAL A 165 7.81 3.89 -26.38
N LYS A 166 8.34 4.52 -27.42
CA LYS A 166 8.80 3.80 -28.62
C LYS A 166 9.89 2.79 -28.30
N GLY A 167 9.64 1.54 -28.67
CA GLY A 167 10.57 0.42 -28.44
C GLY A 167 10.52 -0.17 -27.05
N MET A 168 9.74 0.38 -26.12
CA MET A 168 9.52 -0.23 -24.81
C MET A 168 8.72 -1.52 -24.93
N ARG A 169 9.08 -2.52 -24.14
CA ARG A 169 8.42 -3.81 -24.04
C ARG A 169 7.48 -3.82 -22.84
N ILE A 170 6.17 -3.78 -23.12
CA ILE A 170 5.12 -3.67 -22.10
C ILE A 170 4.35 -4.99 -22.05
N GLY A 171 4.41 -5.66 -20.88
CA GLY A 171 3.73 -6.93 -20.67
C GLY A 171 2.28 -6.79 -20.27
N LEU A 172 1.45 -7.73 -20.71
CA LEU A 172 0.11 -8.01 -20.20
C LEU A 172 0.09 -9.43 -19.64
N SER A 173 -0.55 -9.61 -18.47
CA SER A 173 -0.68 -10.92 -17.85
C SER A 173 -2.16 -11.29 -17.65
N PRO A 174 -2.61 -12.46 -18.10
CA PRO A 174 -3.97 -12.93 -17.86
C PRO A 174 -4.27 -13.13 -16.37
N ASP A 175 -3.23 -13.34 -15.55
CA ASP A 175 -3.38 -13.54 -14.10
C ASP A 175 -3.83 -12.27 -13.37
N TYR A 176 -3.68 -11.08 -13.97
CA TYR A 176 -4.14 -9.81 -13.42
C TYR A 176 -5.57 -9.42 -13.83
N PHE A 177 -6.20 -10.15 -14.75
CA PHE A 177 -7.61 -9.92 -15.13
C PHE A 177 -8.59 -10.82 -14.38
N ARG A 178 -8.13 -11.42 -13.28
CA ARG A 178 -8.91 -12.33 -12.46
C ARG A 178 -8.52 -12.18 -10.99
N ILE A 179 -9.50 -12.26 -10.11
CA ILE A 179 -9.27 -12.33 -8.66
C ILE A 179 -9.54 -13.74 -8.14
N THR A 180 -8.83 -14.12 -7.09
CA THR A 180 -9.01 -15.41 -6.41
C THR A 180 -9.19 -15.15 -4.92
N TYR A 181 -10.27 -15.63 -4.35
CA TYR A 181 -10.60 -15.44 -2.93
C TYR A 181 -11.26 -16.70 -2.37
N PRO A 182 -11.16 -16.96 -1.05
CA PRO A 182 -11.86 -18.08 -0.44
C PRO A 182 -13.36 -17.78 -0.33
N ASP A 183 -14.18 -18.75 -0.63
CA ASP A 183 -15.60 -18.71 -0.30
C ASP A 183 -15.74 -18.61 1.24
N PRO A 184 -16.52 -17.65 1.76
CA PRO A 184 -16.61 -17.42 3.21
C PRO A 184 -17.31 -18.54 3.97
N VAL A 185 -18.05 -19.44 3.28
CA VAL A 185 -18.80 -20.55 3.89
C VAL A 185 -18.04 -21.87 3.75
N THR A 186 -17.59 -22.19 2.52
CA THR A 186 -16.96 -23.49 2.23
C THR A 186 -15.44 -23.45 2.37
N GLY A 187 -14.82 -22.28 2.29
CA GLY A 187 -13.36 -22.10 2.24
C GLY A 187 -12.73 -22.50 0.90
N GLU A 188 -13.52 -22.92 -0.07
CA GLU A 188 -13.03 -23.23 -1.42
C GLU A 188 -12.54 -21.97 -2.13
N LEU A 189 -11.49 -22.11 -2.94
CA LEU A 189 -10.97 -20.98 -3.73
C LEU A 189 -11.86 -20.72 -4.94
N LEU A 190 -12.53 -19.59 -4.91
CA LEU A 190 -13.29 -19.05 -6.04
C LEU A 190 -12.37 -18.19 -6.91
N SER A 191 -12.63 -18.20 -8.22
CA SER A 191 -11.93 -17.35 -9.18
C SER A 191 -12.98 -16.58 -9.99
N GLN A 192 -12.85 -15.26 -10.02
CA GLN A 192 -13.75 -14.35 -10.71
C GLN A 192 -12.96 -13.49 -11.69
N VAL A 193 -13.45 -13.40 -12.93
CA VAL A 193 -12.96 -12.46 -13.93
C VAL A 193 -13.34 -11.04 -13.53
N LEU A 194 -12.49 -10.07 -13.80
CA LEU A 194 -12.79 -8.66 -13.53
C LEU A 194 -13.97 -8.16 -14.35
N PRO A 195 -14.64 -7.09 -13.91
CA PRO A 195 -15.63 -6.40 -14.71
C PRO A 195 -15.08 -6.03 -16.09
N ALA A 196 -15.89 -6.24 -17.14
CA ALA A 196 -15.46 -6.07 -18.52
C ALA A 196 -14.97 -4.65 -18.83
N GLU A 197 -15.54 -3.63 -18.18
CA GLU A 197 -15.13 -2.25 -18.34
C GLU A 197 -13.68 -2.00 -17.85
N ILE A 198 -13.23 -2.70 -16.80
CA ILE A 198 -11.86 -2.58 -16.29
C ILE A 198 -10.88 -3.24 -17.24
N GLU A 199 -11.19 -4.45 -17.72
CA GLU A 199 -10.35 -5.13 -18.70
C GLU A 199 -10.26 -4.33 -19.99
N LEU A 200 -11.39 -3.81 -20.49
CA LEU A 200 -11.46 -3.01 -21.69
C LEU A 200 -10.57 -1.75 -21.58
N ALA A 201 -10.64 -1.02 -20.47
CA ALA A 201 -9.82 0.18 -20.26
C ALA A 201 -8.31 -0.14 -20.32
N VAL A 202 -7.87 -1.24 -19.68
CA VAL A 202 -6.47 -1.66 -19.72
C VAL A 202 -6.04 -2.07 -21.13
N ARG A 203 -6.89 -2.80 -21.87
CA ARG A 203 -6.60 -3.20 -23.26
C ARG A 203 -6.53 -1.99 -24.19
N GLN A 204 -7.44 -1.02 -24.04
CA GLN A 204 -7.38 0.25 -24.78
C GLN A 204 -6.11 1.04 -24.49
N ALA A 205 -5.66 1.05 -23.22
CA ALA A 205 -4.37 1.64 -22.85
C ALA A 205 -3.21 0.91 -23.55
N ALA A 206 -3.23 -0.42 -23.61
CA ALA A 206 -2.22 -1.22 -24.32
C ALA A 206 -2.21 -0.91 -25.82
N GLU A 207 -3.38 -0.85 -26.47
CA GLU A 207 -3.51 -0.47 -27.89
C GLU A 207 -2.97 0.94 -28.14
N ARG A 208 -3.26 1.88 -27.22
CA ARG A 208 -2.73 3.24 -27.31
C ARG A 208 -1.21 3.25 -27.23
N LEU A 209 -0.61 2.51 -26.28
CA LEU A 209 0.84 2.39 -26.14
C LEU A 209 1.47 1.75 -27.37
N ALA A 210 0.85 0.70 -27.94
CA ALA A 210 1.27 0.10 -29.19
C ALA A 210 1.27 1.10 -30.36
N SER A 211 0.21 1.94 -30.46
CA SER A 211 0.11 2.99 -31.48
C SER A 211 1.20 4.06 -31.36
N LEU A 212 1.78 4.22 -30.16
CA LEU A 212 2.91 5.11 -29.86
C LEU A 212 4.27 4.43 -30.04
N GLY A 213 4.29 3.17 -30.46
CA GLY A 213 5.50 2.41 -30.81
C GLY A 213 6.05 1.50 -29.71
N ALA A 214 5.28 1.23 -28.66
CA ALA A 214 5.63 0.19 -27.72
C ALA A 214 5.35 -1.21 -28.30
N GLU A 215 6.12 -2.21 -27.87
CA GLU A 215 5.89 -3.63 -28.16
C GLU A 215 5.04 -4.23 -27.01
N ILE A 216 3.82 -4.66 -27.31
CA ILE A 216 2.97 -5.31 -26.31
C ILE A 216 3.27 -6.82 -26.28
N ILE A 217 3.63 -7.32 -25.11
CA ILE A 217 3.93 -8.73 -24.86
C ILE A 217 2.76 -9.36 -24.13
N GLU A 218 1.95 -10.12 -24.83
CA GLU A 218 0.81 -10.85 -24.26
C GLU A 218 1.26 -12.11 -23.48
N ASP A 219 0.36 -12.62 -22.66
CA ASP A 219 0.50 -13.89 -21.94
C ASP A 219 1.74 -14.00 -21.04
N VAL A 220 2.13 -12.90 -20.40
CA VAL A 220 3.21 -12.93 -19.40
C VAL A 220 2.70 -13.65 -18.13
N PRO A 221 3.26 -14.81 -17.76
CA PRO A 221 2.76 -15.56 -16.63
C PRO A 221 3.16 -14.91 -15.30
N MET A 222 2.17 -14.65 -14.44
CA MET A 222 2.33 -14.12 -13.08
C MET A 222 1.56 -15.03 -12.10
N VAL A 223 1.72 -16.33 -12.25
CA VAL A 223 0.86 -17.38 -11.67
C VAL A 223 0.81 -17.40 -10.14
N ASN A 224 1.82 -16.85 -9.47
CA ASN A 224 1.89 -16.83 -8.01
C ASN A 224 1.22 -15.58 -7.41
N THR A 225 0.86 -14.57 -8.22
CA THR A 225 0.26 -13.31 -7.73
C THR A 225 -1.09 -13.53 -7.03
N ARG A 226 -1.85 -14.56 -7.42
CA ARG A 226 -3.10 -14.98 -6.76
C ARG A 226 -2.94 -15.30 -5.27
N PHE A 227 -1.75 -15.62 -4.82
CA PHE A 227 -1.44 -15.90 -3.42
C PHE A 227 -0.99 -14.66 -2.64
N GLY A 228 -0.98 -13.49 -3.28
CA GLY A 228 -0.50 -12.24 -2.68
C GLY A 228 -1.26 -11.86 -1.41
N ILE A 229 -2.59 -11.85 -1.45
CA ILE A 229 -3.41 -11.52 -0.28
C ILE A 229 -3.22 -12.52 0.87
N PRO A 230 -3.34 -13.85 0.68
CA PRO A 230 -3.08 -14.81 1.76
C PRO A 230 -1.70 -14.66 2.40
N ALA A 231 -0.65 -14.50 1.60
CA ALA A 231 0.71 -14.30 2.12
C ALA A 231 0.84 -12.97 2.88
N TYR A 232 0.26 -11.90 2.35
CA TYR A 232 0.20 -10.59 3.01
C TYR A 232 -0.54 -10.66 4.34
N PHE A 233 -1.67 -11.38 4.41
CA PHE A 233 -2.40 -11.55 5.67
C PHE A 233 -1.51 -12.09 6.77
N VAL A 234 -0.71 -13.08 6.49
CA VAL A 234 0.18 -13.68 7.48
C VAL A 234 1.34 -12.75 7.82
N ILE A 235 2.11 -12.33 6.81
CA ILE A 235 3.35 -11.55 7.02
C ILE A 235 3.03 -10.23 7.72
N SER A 236 2.07 -9.48 7.21
CA SER A 236 1.74 -8.16 7.74
C SER A 236 1.21 -8.20 9.17
N ARG A 237 0.45 -9.25 9.54
CA ARG A 237 -0.07 -9.38 10.91
C ARG A 237 1.01 -9.75 11.91
N VAL A 238 1.95 -10.62 11.55
CA VAL A 238 3.12 -10.92 12.39
C VAL A 238 3.93 -9.65 12.65
N GLU A 239 4.22 -8.89 11.60
CA GLU A 239 4.98 -7.65 11.72
C GLU A 239 4.20 -6.56 12.47
N ALA A 240 2.88 -6.45 12.26
CA ALA A 240 2.01 -5.55 12.99
C ALA A 240 1.98 -5.87 14.49
N ALA A 241 1.85 -7.14 14.84
CA ALA A 241 1.86 -7.57 16.26
C ALA A 241 3.17 -7.19 16.93
N SER A 242 4.31 -7.35 16.24
CA SER A 242 5.63 -6.94 16.72
C SER A 242 5.74 -5.41 16.82
N ASN A 243 5.33 -4.66 15.77
CA ASN A 243 5.49 -3.22 15.74
C ASN A 243 4.57 -2.47 16.74
N LEU A 244 3.34 -2.96 16.96
CA LEU A 244 2.39 -2.31 17.85
C LEU A 244 2.56 -2.68 19.33
N HIS A 245 3.43 -3.62 19.69
CA HIS A 245 3.61 -3.97 21.11
C HIS A 245 4.23 -2.83 21.93
N ARG A 246 4.92 -1.89 21.27
CA ARG A 246 5.54 -0.71 21.92
C ARG A 246 4.55 0.28 22.53
N TYR A 247 3.28 0.22 22.13
CA TYR A 247 2.21 1.08 22.64
C TYR A 247 1.58 0.42 23.86
N ASP A 248 2.17 0.67 25.02
CA ASP A 248 1.86 0.02 26.28
C ASP A 248 1.30 0.98 27.36
N GLY A 249 1.28 2.30 27.06
CA GLY A 249 0.84 3.34 28.00
C GLY A 249 1.88 3.74 29.03
N VAL A 250 3.14 3.26 28.92
CA VAL A 250 4.21 3.60 29.86
C VAL A 250 5.11 4.71 29.31
N LYS A 251 5.57 4.55 28.07
CA LYS A 251 6.59 5.44 27.48
C LYS A 251 5.99 6.70 26.89
N TYR A 252 4.86 6.57 26.18
CA TYR A 252 4.18 7.68 25.47
C TYR A 252 2.79 7.23 25.00
N GLY A 253 1.98 8.19 24.60
CA GLY A 253 0.63 7.96 24.10
C GLY A 253 -0.40 7.88 25.23
N HIS A 254 -1.57 7.35 24.88
CA HIS A 254 -2.67 7.16 25.83
C HIS A 254 -2.28 6.14 26.91
N ARG A 255 -2.64 6.45 28.15
CA ARG A 255 -2.61 5.55 29.29
C ARG A 255 -3.99 5.53 29.94
N SER A 256 -4.50 4.34 30.26
CA SER A 256 -5.77 4.20 30.97
C SER A 256 -5.70 4.85 32.34
N ASP A 257 -6.79 5.50 32.73
CA ASP A 257 -6.96 6.10 34.07
C ASP A 257 -7.29 5.04 35.14
N LEU A 258 -7.30 3.76 34.77
CA LEU A 258 -7.56 2.68 35.70
C LEU A 258 -6.57 2.70 36.86
N SER A 259 -7.09 2.96 38.09
CA SER A 259 -6.30 2.87 39.31
C SER A 259 -6.04 1.39 39.63
N THR A 260 -4.82 0.92 39.34
CA THR A 260 -4.42 -0.47 39.62
C THR A 260 -2.92 -0.54 39.88
N ASN A 261 -2.54 -1.44 40.79
CA ASN A 261 -1.14 -1.82 41.00
C ASN A 261 -0.73 -3.02 40.13
N ASP A 262 -1.66 -3.58 39.34
CA ASP A 262 -1.38 -4.64 38.39
C ASP A 262 -0.98 -4.05 37.02
N LEU A 263 0.31 -4.15 36.71
CA LEU A 263 0.88 -3.69 35.41
C LEU A 263 0.22 -4.38 34.22
N LYS A 264 -0.15 -5.65 34.34
CA LYS A 264 -0.82 -6.40 33.26
C LYS A 264 -2.24 -5.88 33.02
N ALA A 265 -2.96 -5.53 34.07
CA ALA A 265 -4.27 -4.90 33.96
C ALA A 265 -4.17 -3.52 33.29
N MET A 266 -3.20 -2.69 33.69
CA MET A 266 -2.95 -1.38 33.08
C MET A 266 -2.67 -1.51 31.57
N TYR A 267 -1.80 -2.42 31.13
CA TYR A 267 -1.53 -2.66 29.71
C TYR A 267 -2.79 -3.08 28.94
N LYS A 268 -3.58 -4.02 29.49
CA LYS A 268 -4.81 -4.48 28.86
C LYS A 268 -5.81 -3.35 28.65
N HIS A 269 -6.05 -2.55 29.68
CA HIS A 269 -7.01 -1.43 29.62
C HIS A 269 -6.53 -0.35 28.65
N THR A 270 -5.29 0.09 28.75
CA THR A 270 -4.69 1.06 27.83
C THR A 270 -4.84 0.63 26.37
N ARG A 271 -4.49 -0.60 26.04
CA ARG A 271 -4.58 -1.11 24.66
C ARG A 271 -6.02 -1.34 24.20
N HIS A 272 -6.91 -1.72 25.14
CA HIS A 272 -8.33 -1.87 24.86
C HIS A 272 -8.99 -0.53 24.50
N GLU A 273 -8.68 0.52 25.23
CA GLU A 273 -9.22 1.87 25.03
C GLU A 273 -8.60 2.57 23.83
N GLY A 274 -7.28 2.41 23.66
CA GLY A 274 -6.48 3.15 22.70
C GLY A 274 -6.52 2.60 21.26
N PHE A 275 -6.66 1.29 21.08
CA PHE A 275 -6.74 0.66 19.75
C PHE A 275 -8.18 0.44 19.29
N GLY A 276 -8.45 0.76 18.03
CA GLY A 276 -9.66 0.37 17.33
C GLY A 276 -9.73 -1.12 17.01
N LEU A 277 -10.77 -1.53 16.30
CA LEU A 277 -11.02 -2.93 15.97
C LEU A 277 -9.91 -3.53 15.08
N GLN A 278 -9.51 -2.81 14.03
CA GLN A 278 -8.56 -3.32 13.04
C GLN A 278 -7.17 -3.62 13.64
N PRO A 279 -6.54 -2.72 14.44
CA PRO A 279 -5.30 -3.05 15.14
C PRO A 279 -5.42 -4.26 16.06
N LYS A 280 -6.52 -4.37 16.84
CA LYS A 280 -6.75 -5.51 17.75
C LYS A 280 -6.79 -6.83 17.01
N LEU A 281 -7.56 -6.90 15.90
CA LEU A 281 -7.64 -8.11 15.07
C LEU A 281 -6.28 -8.50 14.51
N ARG A 282 -5.51 -7.55 13.99
CA ARG A 282 -4.19 -7.83 13.42
C ARG A 282 -3.18 -8.30 14.45
N ILE A 283 -3.19 -7.71 15.65
CA ILE A 283 -2.34 -8.15 16.75
C ILE A 283 -2.67 -9.59 17.15
N LEU A 284 -3.95 -9.91 17.37
CA LEU A 284 -4.39 -11.24 17.74
C LEU A 284 -4.02 -12.30 16.68
N MET A 285 -4.31 -12.01 15.43
CA MET A 285 -3.95 -12.91 14.32
C MET A 285 -2.43 -13.08 14.18
N GLY A 286 -1.67 -11.98 14.29
CA GLY A 286 -0.22 -12.02 14.21
C GLY A 286 0.41 -12.86 15.31
N MET A 287 -0.06 -12.70 16.53
CA MET A 287 0.36 -13.53 17.66
C MET A 287 0.04 -15.03 17.44
N TYR A 288 -1.14 -15.32 16.90
CA TYR A 288 -1.56 -16.71 16.64
C TYR A 288 -0.65 -17.36 15.58
N VAL A 289 -0.51 -16.74 14.40
CA VAL A 289 0.23 -17.34 13.27
C VAL A 289 1.75 -17.36 13.48
N SER A 290 2.29 -16.55 14.41
CA SER A 290 3.70 -16.56 14.78
C SER A 290 4.04 -17.45 15.98
N ALA A 291 3.03 -17.99 16.68
CA ALA A 291 3.26 -18.91 17.79
C ALA A 291 4.07 -20.13 17.34
N ALA A 292 4.94 -20.64 18.20
CA ALA A 292 5.90 -21.70 17.85
C ALA A 292 5.26 -22.92 17.18
N GLN A 293 4.06 -23.29 17.62
CA GLN A 293 3.31 -24.43 17.10
C GLN A 293 2.72 -24.22 15.70
N TYR A 294 2.59 -22.94 15.24
CA TYR A 294 1.93 -22.59 13.98
C TYR A 294 2.87 -21.88 12.99
N SER A 295 4.03 -21.39 13.43
CA SER A 295 4.92 -20.55 12.60
C SER A 295 5.41 -21.25 11.33
N GLU A 296 5.69 -22.56 11.38
CA GLU A 296 6.06 -23.34 10.20
C GLU A 296 4.90 -23.41 9.19
N GLN A 297 3.69 -23.65 9.68
CA GLN A 297 2.52 -23.85 8.84
C GLN A 297 2.07 -22.55 8.16
N TYR A 298 2.23 -21.39 8.82
CA TYR A 298 1.73 -20.11 8.32
C TYR A 298 2.85 -19.17 7.91
N TYR A 299 3.67 -18.73 8.87
CA TYR A 299 4.61 -17.63 8.61
C TYR A 299 5.71 -18.01 7.63
N ARG A 300 6.36 -19.16 7.82
CA ARG A 300 7.40 -19.62 6.90
C ARG A 300 6.86 -19.92 5.51
N ARG A 301 5.66 -20.50 5.41
CA ARG A 301 5.00 -20.69 4.10
C ARG A 301 4.71 -19.38 3.41
N ALA A 302 4.21 -18.38 4.13
CA ALA A 302 3.95 -17.06 3.56
C ALA A 302 5.24 -16.42 3.00
N LEU A 303 6.38 -16.56 3.69
CA LEU A 303 7.67 -16.10 3.19
C LEU A 303 8.13 -16.86 1.94
N GLN A 304 7.87 -18.17 1.86
CA GLN A 304 8.14 -18.96 0.66
C GLN A 304 7.28 -18.50 -0.52
N VAL A 305 5.98 -18.28 -0.29
CA VAL A 305 5.06 -17.73 -1.30
C VAL A 305 5.51 -16.35 -1.77
N ARG A 306 5.92 -15.46 -0.84
CA ARG A 306 6.53 -14.18 -1.20
C ARG A 306 7.71 -14.33 -2.16
N THR A 307 8.56 -15.34 -1.93
CA THR A 307 9.70 -15.62 -2.81
C THR A 307 9.25 -16.10 -4.20
N LEU A 308 8.17 -16.88 -4.30
CA LEU A 308 7.62 -17.30 -5.59
C LEU A 308 7.03 -16.11 -6.35
N ILE A 309 6.28 -15.25 -5.69
CA ILE A 309 5.77 -14.01 -6.30
C ILE A 309 6.93 -13.15 -6.84
N ARG A 310 7.99 -12.97 -6.04
CA ARG A 310 9.17 -12.22 -6.50
C ARG A 310 9.80 -12.82 -7.75
N ARG A 311 9.87 -14.15 -7.84
CA ARG A 311 10.41 -14.84 -9.03
C ARG A 311 9.58 -14.61 -10.28
N ASP A 312 8.26 -14.45 -10.18
CA ASP A 312 7.42 -14.09 -11.33
C ASP A 312 7.87 -12.73 -11.92
N PHE A 313 8.09 -11.72 -11.05
CA PHE A 313 8.61 -10.44 -11.49
C PHE A 313 10.05 -10.51 -12.01
N GLU A 314 10.93 -11.25 -11.33
CA GLU A 314 12.31 -11.47 -11.80
C GLU A 314 12.32 -12.08 -13.21
N ALA A 315 11.48 -13.08 -13.48
CA ALA A 315 11.38 -13.70 -14.80
C ALA A 315 10.80 -12.76 -15.87
N ALA A 316 9.84 -11.92 -15.50
CA ALA A 316 9.22 -10.95 -16.42
C ALA A 316 10.21 -9.86 -16.86
N PHE A 317 11.02 -9.38 -15.91
CA PHE A 317 11.94 -8.24 -16.12
C PHE A 317 13.41 -8.64 -16.37
N ASP A 318 13.79 -9.94 -16.36
CA ASP A 318 15.16 -10.35 -16.65
C ASP A 318 15.57 -9.92 -18.06
N PRO A 319 16.60 -9.06 -18.21
CA PRO A 319 17.04 -8.60 -19.53
C PRO A 319 17.60 -9.71 -20.43
N ARG A 320 17.92 -10.88 -19.86
CA ARG A 320 18.37 -12.08 -20.58
C ARG A 320 17.26 -13.11 -20.71
N GLY A 321 16.10 -12.84 -20.11
CA GLY A 321 14.95 -13.75 -20.11
C GLY A 321 14.13 -13.72 -21.40
N LYS A 322 13.05 -14.47 -21.38
CA LYS A 322 12.10 -14.56 -22.51
C LYS A 322 11.36 -13.23 -22.75
N TYR A 323 10.90 -12.59 -21.69
CA TYR A 323 9.96 -11.46 -21.78
C TYR A 323 10.69 -10.12 -21.88
N ARG A 324 11.73 -9.88 -21.08
CA ARG A 324 12.57 -8.67 -21.08
C ARG A 324 11.73 -7.39 -21.03
N LEU A 325 10.79 -7.34 -20.10
CA LEU A 325 9.85 -6.23 -19.99
C LEU A 325 10.54 -4.98 -19.44
N ASP A 326 10.13 -3.81 -19.97
CA ASP A 326 10.39 -2.51 -19.35
C ASP A 326 9.30 -2.12 -18.36
N ALA A 327 8.05 -2.56 -18.64
CA ALA A 327 6.91 -2.34 -17.74
C ALA A 327 5.90 -3.51 -17.84
N LEU A 328 5.12 -3.69 -16.79
CA LEU A 328 3.94 -4.57 -16.77
C LEU A 328 2.70 -3.70 -16.59
N LEU A 329 1.79 -3.73 -17.56
CA LEU A 329 0.52 -3.02 -17.50
C LEU A 329 -0.56 -3.91 -16.88
N THR A 330 -1.20 -3.42 -15.83
CA THR A 330 -2.21 -4.17 -15.07
C THR A 330 -3.35 -3.25 -14.64
N PRO A 331 -4.56 -3.77 -14.39
CA PRO A 331 -5.54 -3.02 -13.63
C PRO A 331 -5.01 -2.78 -12.20
N THR A 332 -5.31 -1.62 -11.62
CA THR A 332 -4.88 -1.29 -10.25
C THR A 332 -5.78 -1.96 -9.22
N THR A 333 -7.09 -1.98 -9.46
CA THR A 333 -8.09 -2.49 -8.52
C THR A 333 -9.10 -3.39 -9.24
N PRO A 334 -9.69 -4.36 -8.54
CA PRO A 334 -10.68 -5.26 -9.14
C PRO A 334 -12.05 -4.60 -9.37
N THR A 335 -12.30 -3.45 -8.74
CA THR A 335 -13.56 -2.69 -8.85
C THR A 335 -13.28 -1.19 -8.88
N THR A 336 -14.26 -0.39 -9.27
CA THR A 336 -14.28 1.05 -9.01
C THR A 336 -14.54 1.32 -7.52
N ALA A 337 -14.47 2.60 -7.09
CA ALA A 337 -14.73 2.98 -5.70
C ALA A 337 -16.11 2.49 -5.24
N PHE A 338 -16.14 1.69 -4.16
CA PHE A 338 -17.37 1.14 -3.59
C PHE A 338 -18.05 2.12 -2.62
N GLU A 339 -19.29 1.84 -2.26
CA GLU A 339 -20.07 2.68 -1.35
C GLU A 339 -19.49 2.68 0.06
N MET A 340 -19.64 3.80 0.76
CA MET A 340 -19.32 3.89 2.18
C MET A 340 -20.08 2.80 2.95
N ALA A 341 -19.41 2.18 3.93
CA ALA A 341 -19.88 1.08 4.76
C ALA A 341 -20.14 -0.26 4.03
N ALA A 342 -19.97 -0.35 2.71
CA ALA A 342 -20.25 -1.59 1.96
C ALA A 342 -19.36 -2.76 2.39
N VAL A 343 -18.09 -2.50 2.73
CA VAL A 343 -17.12 -3.53 3.15
C VAL A 343 -16.53 -3.27 4.53
N TYR A 344 -16.91 -2.19 5.18
CA TYR A 344 -16.44 -1.86 6.51
C TYR A 344 -16.95 -2.90 7.53
N GLY A 345 -16.02 -3.51 8.27
CA GLY A 345 -16.34 -4.61 9.18
C GLY A 345 -15.97 -5.99 8.64
N ASP A 346 -15.91 -6.17 7.32
CA ASP A 346 -15.32 -7.35 6.68
C ASP A 346 -13.86 -7.07 6.30
N SER A 347 -12.95 -7.39 7.21
CA SER A 347 -11.52 -7.13 6.99
C SER A 347 -10.90 -8.04 5.94
N VAL A 348 -11.55 -9.13 5.57
CA VAL A 348 -11.11 -10.02 4.49
C VAL A 348 -11.52 -9.43 3.16
N LEU A 349 -12.81 -9.16 2.95
CA LEU A 349 -13.31 -8.59 1.71
C LEU A 349 -12.63 -7.25 1.37
N MET A 350 -12.46 -6.38 2.36
CA MET A 350 -11.77 -5.10 2.20
C MET A 350 -10.34 -5.25 1.66
N GLN A 351 -9.61 -6.30 2.07
CA GLN A 351 -8.24 -6.51 1.62
C GLN A 351 -8.15 -7.04 0.18
N TYR A 352 -9.21 -7.66 -0.33
CA TYR A 352 -9.23 -8.10 -1.74
C TYR A 352 -9.26 -6.93 -2.73
N ALA A 353 -9.59 -5.71 -2.28
CA ALA A 353 -9.40 -4.50 -3.08
C ALA A 353 -7.92 -4.26 -3.45
N ASP A 354 -6.97 -4.82 -2.69
CA ASP A 354 -5.53 -4.69 -2.91
C ASP A 354 -4.92 -5.93 -3.62
N GLN A 355 -5.73 -6.88 -4.09
CA GLN A 355 -5.21 -8.13 -4.65
C GLN A 355 -4.28 -7.91 -5.86
N LEU A 356 -4.56 -6.92 -6.69
CA LEU A 356 -3.79 -6.63 -7.88
C LEU A 356 -2.55 -5.76 -7.61
N THR A 357 -2.51 -5.11 -6.46
CA THR A 357 -1.40 -4.24 -6.07
C THR A 357 -0.38 -4.90 -5.14
N VAL A 358 -0.83 -5.81 -4.26
CA VAL A 358 0.03 -6.44 -3.25
C VAL A 358 1.19 -7.28 -3.81
N PRO A 359 1.11 -7.91 -5.00
CA PRO A 359 2.24 -8.64 -5.54
C PRO A 359 3.51 -7.80 -5.71
N ALA A 360 3.36 -6.53 -6.12
CA ALA A 360 4.48 -5.59 -6.24
C ALA A 360 5.12 -5.26 -4.88
N ASN A 361 4.35 -5.26 -3.77
CA ASN A 361 4.91 -5.10 -2.41
C ASN A 361 5.71 -6.33 -2.00
N HIS A 362 5.20 -7.53 -2.25
CA HIS A 362 5.92 -8.77 -1.97
C HIS A 362 7.24 -8.86 -2.72
N ALA A 363 7.26 -8.46 -3.98
CA ALA A 363 8.46 -8.46 -4.81
C ALA A 363 9.41 -7.30 -4.50
N GLY A 364 8.92 -6.23 -3.86
CA GLY A 364 9.70 -5.01 -3.59
C GLY A 364 9.88 -4.09 -4.82
N VAL A 365 9.23 -4.41 -5.96
CA VAL A 365 9.31 -3.63 -7.21
C VAL A 365 8.46 -2.36 -7.13
N PRO A 366 8.75 -1.32 -7.93
CA PRO A 366 7.92 -0.12 -7.98
C PRO A 366 6.55 -0.40 -8.61
N GLY A 367 5.59 0.46 -8.35
CA GLY A 367 4.28 0.46 -8.99
C GLY A 367 3.70 1.86 -9.07
N LEU A 368 3.08 2.17 -10.19
CA LEU A 368 2.47 3.46 -10.48
C LEU A 368 1.01 3.25 -10.85
N SER A 369 0.10 3.96 -10.18
CA SER A 369 -1.30 4.05 -10.58
C SER A 369 -1.52 5.34 -11.35
N LEU A 370 -2.16 5.23 -12.50
CA LEU A 370 -2.52 6.33 -13.39
C LEU A 370 -4.04 6.37 -13.55
N PRO A 371 -4.65 7.55 -13.70
CA PRO A 371 -5.99 7.66 -14.22
C PRO A 371 -6.04 7.12 -15.66
N GLY A 372 -7.06 6.29 -15.97
CA GLY A 372 -7.30 5.71 -17.29
C GLY A 372 -8.41 6.41 -18.05
#